data_07065e5a914d5ca68b524c4e8d4e5bea
#
_entry.id   07065e5a914d5ca68b524c4e8d4e5bea
#
_cell.length_a   1.000
_cell.length_b   1.000
_cell.length_c   1.000
_cell.angle_alpha   90.00
_cell.angle_beta   90.00
_cell.angle_gamma   90.00
#
_symmetry.space_group_name_H-M   'P 1'
#
loop_
_entity.id
_entity.type
_entity.pdbx_description
1 polymer ?
#
loop_
_entity_poly.entity_id
_entity_poly.type
_entity_poly.pdbx_seq_one_letter_code
_entity_poly.pdbx_strand_id
1 'polypeptide(L)'
;MIDPRTLPDPLPIEPLASPPDVDVVLPGSKSITNRALVCAALAEGQSVLRGALFADDTRAMLGVLDGLGISTRADETTATIEVDGCGLSLIHISEPTRHRL
;
A
#
# COMPACT_ATOMS: atom_id res chain seq x y z
N MET A 1 -2.56 -2.27 21.56
CA MET A 1 -1.48 -2.48 20.57
C MET A 1 -0.73 -3.76 20.89
N ILE A 2 -0.38 -4.53 19.88
CA ILE A 2 0.34 -5.78 20.08
C ILE A 2 1.84 -5.49 20.21
N ASP A 3 2.45 -6.05 21.25
CA ASP A 3 3.89 -5.97 21.45
C ASP A 3 4.55 -7.11 20.67
N PRO A 4 5.39 -6.81 19.64
CA PRO A 4 5.99 -7.87 18.83
C PRO A 4 6.81 -8.87 19.66
N ARG A 5 7.31 -8.47 20.83
CA ARG A 5 8.13 -9.35 21.65
C ARG A 5 7.30 -10.42 22.35
N THR A 6 5.98 -10.27 22.41
CA THR A 6 5.08 -11.22 23.08
C THR A 6 4.32 -12.09 22.09
N LEU A 7 4.56 -11.93 20.79
CA LEU A 7 3.89 -12.72 19.78
C LEU A 7 4.41 -14.16 19.77
N PRO A 8 3.54 -15.12 19.45
CA PRO A 8 3.98 -16.52 19.36
C PRO A 8 4.90 -16.74 18.16
N ASP A 9 5.72 -17.77 18.23
CA ASP A 9 6.60 -18.17 17.16
C ASP A 9 6.38 -19.67 16.93
N PRO A 10 5.74 -20.13 15.82
CA PRO A 10 5.28 -19.29 14.72
C PRO A 10 4.02 -18.47 15.04
N LEU A 11 3.86 -17.37 14.35
CA LEU A 11 2.69 -16.52 14.50
C LEU A 11 1.58 -16.98 13.54
N PRO A 12 0.42 -17.39 14.07
CA PRO A 12 -0.68 -17.75 13.16
C PRO A 12 -1.28 -16.51 12.51
N ILE A 13 -1.59 -16.61 11.23
CA ILE A 13 -2.21 -15.53 10.46
C ILE A 13 -3.57 -16.01 10.01
N GLU A 14 -4.61 -15.26 10.39
CA GLU A 14 -5.96 -15.59 9.95
C GLU A 14 -6.28 -14.85 8.67
N PRO A 15 -6.72 -15.55 7.63
CA PRO A 15 -7.17 -14.86 6.42
C PRO A 15 -8.38 -14.00 6.72
N LEU A 16 -8.47 -12.87 6.03
CA LEU A 16 -9.61 -11.97 6.19
C LEU A 16 -10.82 -12.53 5.44
N ALA A 17 -11.98 -12.42 6.04
CA ALA A 17 -13.23 -12.89 5.43
C ALA A 17 -13.70 -11.93 4.32
N SER A 18 -13.29 -10.68 4.38
CA SER A 18 -13.65 -9.66 3.40
C SER A 18 -12.49 -8.69 3.25
N PRO A 19 -12.46 -7.95 2.13
CA PRO A 19 -11.40 -6.95 1.94
C PRO A 19 -11.43 -5.91 3.06
N PRO A 20 -10.27 -5.53 3.59
CA PRO A 20 -10.24 -4.52 4.63
C PRO A 20 -10.46 -3.13 4.05
N ASP A 21 -11.13 -2.29 4.83
CA ASP A 21 -11.28 -0.87 4.53
C ASP A 21 -10.91 -0.13 5.81
N VAL A 22 -9.64 0.20 5.94
CA VAL A 22 -9.09 0.70 7.19
C VAL A 22 -8.20 1.91 6.96
N ASP A 23 -8.09 2.73 8.01
CA ASP A 23 -7.11 3.80 8.05
C ASP A 23 -5.88 3.28 8.78
N VAL A 24 -4.71 3.50 8.20
CA VAL A 24 -3.45 3.09 8.79
C VAL A 24 -2.66 4.34 9.15
N VAL A 25 -2.26 4.45 10.41
CA VAL A 25 -1.41 5.56 10.87
C VAL A 25 0.03 5.05 10.91
N LEU A 26 0.89 5.71 10.14
CA LEU A 26 2.27 5.30 9.98
C LEU A 26 3.19 6.10 10.90
N PRO A 27 4.27 5.50 11.40
CA PRO A 27 5.21 6.22 12.28
C PRO A 27 6.24 7.08 11.54
N GLY A 28 5.99 7.45 10.31
CA GLY A 28 6.91 8.30 9.57
C GLY A 28 8.18 7.59 9.14
N SER A 29 8.10 6.30 8.84
CA SER A 29 9.22 5.51 8.36
C SER A 29 9.12 5.33 6.84
N LYS A 30 10.25 5.56 6.15
CA LYS A 30 10.35 5.36 4.72
C LYS A 30 10.03 3.91 4.34
N SER A 31 10.62 2.97 5.05
CA SER A 31 10.45 1.55 4.78
C SER A 31 9.01 1.10 5.02
N ILE A 32 8.44 1.52 6.15
CA ILE A 32 7.05 1.18 6.47
C ILE A 32 6.09 1.83 5.48
N THR A 33 6.35 3.09 5.09
CA THR A 33 5.52 3.78 4.11
C THR A 33 5.50 3.02 2.78
N ASN A 34 6.67 2.61 2.29
CA ASN A 34 6.73 1.88 1.01
C ASN A 34 6.02 0.54 1.08
N ARG A 35 6.19 -0.20 2.18
CA ARG A 35 5.50 -1.48 2.35
C ARG A 35 4.00 -1.30 2.43
N ALA A 36 3.56 -0.27 3.15
CA ALA A 36 2.13 0.03 3.24
C ALA A 36 1.54 0.40 1.89
N LEU A 37 2.28 1.12 1.06
CA LEU A 37 1.84 1.45 -0.29
C LEU A 37 1.65 0.20 -1.14
N VAL A 38 2.58 -0.76 -1.06
CA VAL A 38 2.44 -2.01 -1.80
C VAL A 38 1.21 -2.77 -1.33
N CYS A 39 1.01 -2.88 -0.01
CA CYS A 39 -0.15 -3.58 0.53
C CYS A 39 -1.45 -2.89 0.11
N ALA A 40 -1.49 -1.56 0.16
CA ALA A 40 -2.66 -0.80 -0.24
C ALA A 40 -2.96 -0.97 -1.74
N ALA A 41 -1.90 -1.01 -2.56
CA ALA A 41 -2.06 -1.18 -4.00
C ALA A 41 -2.62 -2.55 -4.36
N LEU A 42 -2.27 -3.58 -3.60
CA LEU A 42 -2.74 -4.94 -3.84
C LEU A 42 -4.07 -5.24 -3.17
N ALA A 43 -4.50 -4.41 -2.24
CA ALA A 43 -5.78 -4.58 -1.57
C ALA A 43 -6.92 -4.23 -2.51
N GLU A 44 -8.10 -4.74 -2.22
CA GLU A 44 -9.30 -4.37 -2.92
C GLU A 44 -9.94 -3.19 -2.20
N GLY A 45 -10.26 -2.13 -2.95
CA GLY A 45 -10.86 -0.95 -2.38
C GLY A 45 -9.85 0.15 -2.09
N GLN A 46 -10.31 1.19 -1.42
CA GLN A 46 -9.52 2.36 -1.13
C GLN A 46 -8.86 2.24 0.24
N SER A 47 -7.61 2.65 0.32
CA SER A 47 -6.88 2.72 1.58
C SER A 47 -6.39 4.15 1.80
N VAL A 48 -6.31 4.55 3.05
CA VAL A 48 -5.78 5.86 3.45
C VAL A 48 -4.60 5.63 4.38
N LEU A 49 -3.43 6.15 3.98
CA LEU A 49 -2.22 6.05 4.79
C LEU A 49 -1.97 7.42 5.43
N ARG A 50 -1.91 7.45 6.75
CA ARG A 50 -1.66 8.68 7.50
C ARG A 50 -0.30 8.63 8.17
N GLY A 51 0.36 9.77 8.23
CA GLY A 51 1.71 9.83 8.79
C GLY A 51 2.74 9.27 7.84
N ALA A 52 2.47 9.29 6.55
CA ALA A 52 3.41 8.79 5.55
C ALA A 52 4.64 9.68 5.48
N LEU A 53 5.80 9.05 5.28
CA LEU A 53 7.04 9.78 5.08
C LEU A 53 7.26 9.98 3.58
N PHE A 54 7.33 11.24 3.17
CA PHE A 54 7.58 11.58 1.78
C PHE A 54 9.09 11.75 1.58
N ALA A 55 9.71 10.73 1.03
CA ALA A 55 11.12 10.72 0.66
C ALA A 55 11.21 10.37 -0.81
N ASP A 56 12.42 10.40 -1.36
CA ASP A 56 12.62 10.09 -2.77
C ASP A 56 12.12 8.69 -3.11
N ASP A 57 12.35 7.73 -2.22
CA ASP A 57 11.89 6.35 -2.42
C ASP A 57 10.37 6.26 -2.45
N THR A 58 9.71 7.02 -1.60
CA THR A 58 8.24 7.04 -1.55
C THR A 58 7.66 7.65 -2.82
N ARG A 59 8.27 8.75 -3.28
CA ARG A 59 7.83 9.40 -4.52
C ARG A 59 8.06 8.50 -5.72
N ALA A 60 9.18 7.77 -5.74
CA ALA A 60 9.44 6.81 -6.79
C ALA A 60 8.41 5.68 -6.78
N MET A 61 8.03 5.19 -5.60
CA MET A 61 7.00 4.17 -5.48
C MET A 61 5.67 4.66 -6.01
N LEU A 62 5.29 5.90 -5.68
CA LEU A 62 4.05 6.47 -6.20
C LEU A 62 4.07 6.55 -7.73
N GLY A 63 5.22 6.87 -8.31
CA GLY A 63 5.38 6.88 -9.76
C GLY A 63 5.23 5.48 -10.36
N VAL A 64 5.76 4.47 -9.72
CA VAL A 64 5.62 3.09 -10.17
C VAL A 64 4.15 2.66 -10.13
N LEU A 65 3.45 2.97 -9.05
CA LEU A 65 2.03 2.63 -8.93
C LEU A 65 1.20 3.31 -10.00
N ASP A 66 1.49 4.58 -10.28
CA ASP A 66 0.81 5.32 -11.34
C ASP A 66 1.05 4.65 -12.70
N GLY A 67 2.28 4.23 -12.96
CA GLY A 67 2.61 3.53 -14.20
C GLY A 67 1.92 2.19 -14.34
N LEU A 68 1.52 1.57 -13.23
CA LEU A 68 0.76 0.32 -13.23
C LEU A 68 -0.75 0.54 -13.30
N GLY A 69 -1.20 1.79 -13.35
CA GLY A 69 -2.62 2.09 -13.42
C GLY A 69 -3.31 2.18 -12.08
N ILE A 70 -2.55 2.23 -11.00
CA ILE A 70 -3.10 2.35 -9.65
C ILE A 70 -3.15 3.82 -9.28
N SER A 71 -4.36 4.32 -9.01
CA SER A 71 -4.57 5.73 -8.67
C SER A 71 -4.15 6.01 -7.24
N THR A 72 -3.36 7.06 -7.06
CA THR A 72 -2.98 7.52 -5.73
C THR A 72 -3.19 9.02 -5.65
N ARG A 73 -3.50 9.50 -4.46
CA ARG A 73 -3.62 10.92 -4.16
C ARG A 73 -2.80 11.21 -2.91
N ALA A 74 -1.75 11.98 -3.09
CA ALA A 74 -0.81 12.24 -2.02
C ALA A 74 -0.85 13.71 -1.62
N ASP A 75 -0.88 13.98 -0.33
CA ASP A 75 -0.84 15.33 0.23
C ASP A 75 0.28 15.39 1.25
N GLU A 76 1.38 16.04 0.87
CA GLU A 76 2.56 16.12 1.74
C GLU A 76 2.33 17.01 2.95
N THR A 77 1.42 17.99 2.85
CA THR A 77 1.16 18.87 3.99
C THR A 77 0.47 18.15 5.13
N THR A 78 -0.35 17.16 4.83
CA THR A 78 -1.04 16.37 5.84
C THR A 78 -0.40 14.99 6.03
N ALA A 79 0.67 14.69 5.27
CA ALA A 79 1.34 13.40 5.28
C ALA A 79 0.36 12.25 5.03
N THR A 80 -0.54 12.44 4.07
CA THR A 80 -1.60 11.48 3.79
C THR A 80 -1.51 11.01 2.33
N ILE A 81 -1.70 9.71 2.12
CA ILE A 81 -1.75 9.10 0.79
C ILE A 81 -3.01 8.25 0.70
N GLU A 82 -3.84 8.53 -0.29
CA GLU A 82 -4.98 7.67 -0.61
C GLU A 82 -4.62 6.78 -1.79
N VAL A 83 -4.93 5.50 -1.69
CA VAL A 83 -4.60 4.52 -2.73
C VAL A 83 -5.86 3.75 -3.11
N ASP A 84 -6.17 3.72 -4.40
CA ASP A 84 -7.24 2.88 -4.92
C ASP A 84 -6.63 1.55 -5.34
N GLY A 85 -6.80 0.53 -4.51
CA GLY A 85 -6.17 -0.76 -4.73
C GLY A 85 -6.78 -1.52 -5.91
N CYS A 86 -6.03 -2.49 -6.40
CA CYS A 86 -6.42 -3.26 -7.60
C CYS A 86 -6.92 -4.68 -7.28
N GLY A 87 -6.93 -5.07 -6.00
CA GLY A 87 -7.41 -6.41 -5.62
C GLY A 87 -6.60 -7.53 -6.22
N LEU A 88 -5.28 -7.35 -6.33
CA LEU A 88 -4.37 -8.32 -6.92
C LEU A 88 -4.56 -8.52 -8.43
N SER A 89 -5.16 -7.55 -9.12
CA SER A 89 -5.41 -7.64 -10.55
C SER A 89 -4.35 -6.91 -11.38
N LEU A 90 -3.13 -6.77 -10.86
CA LEU A 90 -2.03 -6.10 -11.58
C LEU A 90 -1.75 -6.73 -12.93
N ILE A 91 -1.89 -8.04 -13.05
CA ILE A 91 -1.66 -8.73 -14.32
C ILE A 91 -2.63 -8.19 -15.37
N HIS A 92 -3.87 -7.97 -15.02
CA HIS A 92 -4.86 -7.43 -15.95
C HIS A 92 -4.56 -5.98 -16.29
N ILE A 93 -4.11 -5.19 -15.32
CA ILE A 93 -3.78 -3.81 -15.54
C ILE A 93 -2.61 -3.67 -16.51
N SER A 94 -1.58 -4.50 -16.34
CA SER A 94 -0.37 -4.41 -17.15
C SER A 94 -0.45 -5.22 -18.44
N GLU A 95 -1.42 -6.11 -18.57
CA GLU A 95 -1.50 -7.02 -19.70
C GLU A 95 -1.57 -6.33 -21.06
N PRO A 96 -2.33 -5.25 -21.23
CA PRO A 96 -2.34 -4.58 -22.54
C PRO A 96 -0.99 -4.07 -22.96
N THR A 97 -0.14 -3.70 -22.02
CA THR A 97 1.21 -3.26 -22.35
C THR A 97 2.16 -4.42 -22.50
N ARG A 98 1.81 -5.56 -21.95
CA ARG A 98 2.61 -6.76 -22.01
C ARG A 98 2.79 -7.25 -23.45
N HIS A 99 1.86 -6.95 -24.31
CA HIS A 99 1.95 -7.38 -25.69
C HIS A 99 3.14 -6.81 -26.42
N ARG A 100 3.76 -5.81 -25.84
CA ARG A 100 4.96 -5.19 -26.39
C ARG A 100 6.22 -5.78 -25.81
N LEU A 101 6.11 -6.69 -24.97
CA LEU A 101 7.26 -7.33 -24.34
C LEU A 101 7.82 -8.44 -25.19
#